data_a34a25a89b92e5128ec918e7272e2565
#
_entry.id   a34a25a89b92e5128ec918e7272e2565
#
_cell.length_a   1.000
_cell.length_b   1.000
_cell.length_c   1.000
_cell.angle_alpha   90.00
_cell.angle_beta   90.00
_cell.angle_gamma   90.00
#
_symmetry.space_group_name_H-M   'P 1'
#
loop_
_entity.id
_entity.type
_entity.pdbx_description
1 polymer ?
#
loop_
_entity_poly.entity_id
_entity_poly.type
_entity_poly.pdbx_seq_one_letter_code
_entity_poly.pdbx_strand_id
1 'polypeptide(L)'
;NYKNDQEPASLWYHDHAVGNTRLNVYAGLAGLYTIRDDVEDALNLPSGAYEVPLLIQDRIFTGEGDLFYPYVSDVETAPCPSVIPVFVGDTILVNGKSWPYLEVEPRKYRFRVVNGSNSRPYRLRLVPDAAPDTSLPFHQIGTDGGLLDKPVPVGKLVDGEPAGPQVTVAPAERADIVVDFSNFAPGDVITM
;
A
#
# COMPACT_ATOMS: atom_id res chain seq x y z
N ASN A 1 18.92 -17.57 7.66
CA ASN A 1 18.21 -17.61 8.94
C ASN A 1 18.03 -16.17 9.45
N TYR A 2 16.77 -15.72 9.58
CA TYR A 2 16.44 -14.40 10.09
C TYR A 2 16.16 -14.54 11.58
N LYS A 3 16.80 -13.72 12.41
CA LYS A 3 16.65 -13.80 13.88
C LYS A 3 15.32 -13.25 14.36
N ASN A 4 14.80 -12.22 13.68
CA ASN A 4 13.55 -11.54 14.03
C ASN A 4 13.53 -10.95 15.47
N ASP A 5 14.70 -10.59 15.98
CA ASP A 5 14.88 -10.01 17.31
C ASP A 5 14.67 -8.49 17.31
N GLN A 6 13.51 -8.07 16.82
CA GLN A 6 13.07 -6.68 16.72
C GLN A 6 11.60 -6.57 17.09
N GLU A 7 11.14 -5.35 17.31
CA GLU A 7 9.73 -5.05 17.54
C GLU A 7 8.82 -5.46 16.37
N PRO A 8 7.53 -5.72 16.64
CA PRO A 8 6.58 -6.13 15.63
C PRO A 8 6.43 -5.06 14.56
N ALA A 9 6.53 -5.46 13.31
CA ALA A 9 6.52 -4.54 12.17
C ALA A 9 6.00 -5.19 10.89
N SER A 10 5.49 -4.35 9.99
CA SER A 10 5.18 -4.71 8.62
C SER A 10 6.42 -4.48 7.76
N LEU A 11 7.22 -5.52 7.59
CA LEU A 11 8.36 -5.52 6.68
C LEU A 11 7.94 -6.01 5.30
N TRP A 12 8.82 -5.86 4.32
CA TRP A 12 8.68 -6.46 3.02
C TRP A 12 10.02 -6.98 2.53
N TYR A 13 9.99 -7.92 1.62
CA TYR A 13 11.18 -8.43 0.94
C TYR A 13 11.08 -8.20 -0.55
N HIS A 14 12.20 -7.98 -1.20
CA HIS A 14 12.29 -7.77 -2.64
C HIS A 14 13.68 -8.19 -3.15
N ASP A 15 13.78 -8.36 -4.46
CA ASP A 15 15.07 -8.57 -5.11
C ASP A 15 16.01 -7.38 -4.88
N HIS A 16 17.28 -7.65 -4.66
CA HIS A 16 18.31 -6.64 -4.44
C HIS A 16 19.53 -6.86 -5.35
N ALA A 17 19.34 -7.37 -6.57
CA ALA A 17 20.40 -7.52 -7.55
C ALA A 17 20.84 -6.16 -8.08
N VAL A 18 22.13 -5.85 -7.96
CA VAL A 18 22.69 -4.56 -8.38
C VAL A 18 22.34 -4.26 -9.83
N GLY A 19 21.72 -3.10 -10.07
CA GLY A 19 21.29 -2.64 -11.39
C GLY A 19 19.97 -3.25 -11.87
N ASN A 20 19.48 -4.34 -11.28
CA ASN A 20 18.28 -5.06 -11.72
C ASN A 20 17.10 -4.95 -10.75
N THR A 21 17.30 -4.52 -9.51
CA THR A 21 16.26 -4.43 -8.47
C THR A 21 14.98 -3.79 -8.98
N ARG A 22 15.07 -2.64 -9.67
CA ARG A 22 13.89 -1.94 -10.20
C ARG A 22 13.07 -2.78 -11.18
N LEU A 23 13.73 -3.56 -12.02
CA LEU A 23 13.07 -4.43 -13.00
C LEU A 23 12.44 -5.65 -12.32
N ASN A 24 13.17 -6.26 -11.39
CA ASN A 24 12.71 -7.46 -10.70
C ASN A 24 11.55 -7.14 -9.74
N VAL A 25 11.60 -6.02 -9.03
CA VAL A 25 10.45 -5.54 -8.23
C VAL A 25 9.26 -5.19 -9.12
N TYR A 26 9.52 -4.55 -10.26
CA TYR A 26 8.48 -4.28 -11.26
C TYR A 26 7.88 -5.56 -11.83
N ALA A 27 8.68 -6.60 -12.02
CA ALA A 27 8.20 -7.92 -12.45
C ALA A 27 7.44 -8.70 -11.36
N GLY A 28 7.42 -8.20 -10.11
CA GLY A 28 6.64 -8.79 -9.01
C GLY A 28 7.46 -9.55 -7.96
N LEU A 29 8.79 -9.50 -8.01
CA LEU A 29 9.63 -10.15 -7.00
C LEU A 29 9.69 -9.34 -5.71
N ALA A 30 8.54 -9.26 -5.04
CA ALA A 30 8.35 -8.58 -3.76
C ALA A 30 7.19 -9.19 -2.98
N GLY A 31 7.21 -9.07 -1.67
CA GLY A 31 6.13 -9.51 -0.80
C GLY A 31 6.26 -8.99 0.62
N LEU A 32 5.20 -9.12 1.40
CA LEU A 32 5.20 -8.72 2.81
C LEU A 32 5.87 -9.78 3.69
N TYR A 33 6.52 -9.29 4.74
CA TYR A 33 7.10 -10.09 5.81
C TYR A 33 6.72 -9.45 7.14
N THR A 34 5.80 -10.08 7.88
CA THR A 34 5.28 -9.52 9.13
C THR A 34 5.97 -10.16 10.32
N ILE A 35 6.52 -9.34 11.21
CA ILE A 35 7.01 -9.74 12.53
C ILE A 35 5.94 -9.43 13.57
N ARG A 36 5.72 -10.35 14.50
CA ARG A 36 4.73 -10.25 15.59
C ARG A 36 5.40 -10.61 16.90
N ASP A 37 4.82 -10.13 17.99
CA ASP A 37 5.17 -10.50 19.35
C ASP A 37 3.95 -10.49 20.28
N ASP A 38 4.16 -10.93 21.52
CA ASP A 38 3.10 -10.98 22.54
C ASP A 38 2.56 -9.59 22.91
N VAL A 39 3.35 -8.52 22.70
CA VAL A 39 2.93 -7.13 22.95
C VAL A 39 1.91 -6.69 21.90
N GLU A 40 2.17 -6.96 20.62
CA GLU A 40 1.20 -6.70 19.56
C GLU A 40 -0.08 -7.52 19.77
N ASP A 41 0.04 -8.79 20.11
CA ASP A 41 -1.11 -9.69 20.33
C ASP A 41 -2.00 -9.20 21.47
N ALA A 42 -1.42 -8.64 22.53
CA ALA A 42 -2.15 -8.07 23.66
C ALA A 42 -2.96 -6.81 23.33
N LEU A 43 -2.69 -6.15 22.21
CA LEU A 43 -3.44 -4.95 21.76
C LEU A 43 -4.82 -5.29 21.18
N ASN A 44 -5.13 -6.57 20.96
CA ASN A 44 -6.40 -7.04 20.38
C ASN A 44 -6.77 -6.33 19.07
N LEU A 45 -5.80 -6.06 18.22
CA LEU A 45 -5.99 -5.50 16.88
C LEU A 45 -6.73 -6.51 15.98
N PRO A 46 -7.44 -6.06 14.93
CA PRO A 46 -8.01 -6.99 13.97
C PRO A 46 -6.94 -7.94 13.43
N SER A 47 -7.24 -9.24 13.44
CA SER A 47 -6.30 -10.32 13.11
C SER A 47 -6.97 -11.39 12.25
N GLY A 48 -6.21 -12.35 11.74
CA GLY A 48 -6.71 -13.43 10.90
C GLY A 48 -7.33 -12.90 9.62
N ALA A 49 -8.59 -13.24 9.34
CA ALA A 49 -9.33 -12.78 8.15
C ALA A 49 -9.56 -11.25 8.12
N TYR A 50 -9.40 -10.58 9.24
CA TYR A 50 -9.63 -9.14 9.38
C TYR A 50 -8.33 -8.31 9.37
N GLU A 51 -7.21 -8.95 9.07
CA GLU A 51 -5.92 -8.34 8.84
C GLU A 51 -5.46 -8.65 7.42
N VAL A 52 -5.42 -7.63 6.58
CA VAL A 52 -5.24 -7.76 5.13
C VAL A 52 -3.96 -7.07 4.69
N PRO A 53 -2.99 -7.82 4.18
CA PRO A 53 -1.81 -7.22 3.55
C PRO A 53 -2.17 -6.64 2.18
N LEU A 54 -1.66 -5.43 1.89
CA LEU A 54 -1.86 -4.73 0.61
C LEU A 54 -0.50 -4.30 0.04
N LEU A 55 0.01 -5.04 -0.93
CA LEU A 55 1.14 -4.59 -1.75
C LEU A 55 0.60 -3.83 -2.94
N ILE A 56 0.76 -2.51 -2.94
CA ILE A 56 0.28 -1.61 -4.00
C ILE A 56 1.44 -1.32 -4.96
N GLN A 57 1.19 -1.49 -6.25
CA GLN A 57 2.17 -1.28 -7.30
C GLN A 57 1.49 -0.69 -8.53
N ASP A 58 2.19 0.14 -9.28
CA ASP A 58 1.72 0.61 -10.57
C ASP A 58 2.46 -0.10 -11.72
N ARG A 59 1.74 -0.35 -12.82
CA ARG A 59 2.24 -1.07 -13.99
C ARG A 59 1.78 -0.39 -15.28
N ILE A 60 2.45 -0.74 -16.37
CA ILE A 60 1.95 -0.52 -17.73
C ILE A 60 1.88 -1.88 -18.40
N PHE A 61 0.81 -2.13 -19.12
CA PHE A 61 0.62 -3.32 -19.92
C PHE A 61 0.50 -2.97 -21.40
N THR A 62 0.97 -3.86 -22.29
CA THR A 62 0.72 -3.75 -23.73
C THR A 62 -0.75 -4.08 -24.05
N GLY A 63 -1.17 -3.84 -25.27
CA GLY A 63 -2.51 -4.24 -25.73
C GLY A 63 -2.76 -5.75 -25.70
N GLU A 64 -1.71 -6.55 -25.70
CA GLU A 64 -1.72 -8.01 -25.58
C GLU A 64 -1.72 -8.48 -24.11
N GLY A 65 -1.54 -7.57 -23.16
CA GLY A 65 -1.51 -7.85 -21.73
C GLY A 65 -0.12 -8.17 -21.16
N ASP A 66 0.93 -8.01 -21.94
CA ASP A 66 2.29 -8.18 -21.47
C ASP A 66 2.74 -7.00 -20.62
N LEU A 67 3.58 -7.28 -19.62
CA LEU A 67 4.16 -6.26 -18.78
C LEU A 67 5.13 -5.39 -19.58
N PHE A 68 4.87 -4.09 -19.65
CA PHE A 68 5.70 -3.13 -20.36
C PHE A 68 6.50 -2.26 -19.39
N TYR A 69 7.81 -2.18 -19.60
CA TYR A 69 8.69 -1.23 -18.92
C TYR A 69 9.42 -0.40 -19.98
N PRO A 70 9.27 0.92 -20.01
CA PRO A 70 9.92 1.75 -21.00
C PRO A 70 11.44 1.73 -20.77
N TYR A 71 12.19 1.41 -21.78
CA TYR A 71 13.65 1.31 -21.74
C TYR A 71 14.36 2.24 -22.74
N VAL A 72 13.60 2.96 -23.53
CA VAL A 72 14.15 3.87 -24.54
C VAL A 72 14.47 5.20 -23.87
N SER A 73 15.72 5.59 -23.95
CA SER A 73 16.16 6.95 -23.66
C SER A 73 16.23 7.74 -24.96
N ASP A 74 15.74 8.96 -24.98
CA ASP A 74 15.94 9.92 -26.07
C ASP A 74 17.40 10.38 -26.17
N VAL A 75 18.24 9.94 -25.23
CA VAL A 75 19.67 10.25 -25.18
C VAL A 75 20.44 9.11 -25.84
N GLU A 76 21.03 9.37 -27.01
CA GLU A 76 21.80 8.40 -27.81
C GLU A 76 22.95 7.72 -27.05
N THR A 77 23.49 8.37 -26.02
CA THR A 77 24.58 7.86 -25.17
C THR A 77 24.11 7.17 -23.88
N ALA A 78 22.79 7.02 -23.67
CA ALA A 78 22.29 6.37 -22.47
C ALA A 78 22.70 4.88 -22.43
N PRO A 79 23.07 4.36 -21.24
CA PRO A 79 23.38 2.95 -21.11
C PRO A 79 22.13 2.08 -21.39
N CYS A 80 22.34 0.92 -21.98
CA CYS A 80 21.27 -0.06 -22.22
C CYS A 80 21.37 -1.18 -21.16
N PRO A 81 20.25 -1.51 -20.45
CA PRO A 81 18.94 -0.86 -20.50
C PRO A 81 18.97 0.54 -19.88
N SER A 82 18.30 1.49 -20.50
CA SER A 82 18.27 2.86 -20.00
C SER A 82 17.42 2.97 -18.72
N VAL A 83 17.83 3.84 -17.84
CA VAL A 83 17.09 4.16 -16.60
C VAL A 83 16.17 5.33 -16.89
N ILE A 84 14.88 5.14 -16.58
CA ILE A 84 13.92 6.25 -16.57
C ILE A 84 14.01 6.90 -15.19
N PRO A 85 14.26 8.20 -15.10
CA PRO A 85 14.43 8.90 -13.82
C PRO A 85 13.18 8.80 -12.93
N VAL A 86 12.00 8.83 -13.53
CA VAL A 86 10.71 8.69 -12.85
C VAL A 86 9.81 7.78 -13.68
N PHE A 87 9.49 6.60 -13.15
CA PHE A 87 8.52 5.69 -13.76
C PHE A 87 7.19 5.79 -13.02
N VAL A 88 6.11 6.02 -13.77
CA VAL A 88 4.75 6.05 -13.27
C VAL A 88 3.86 5.24 -14.22
N GLY A 89 3.31 4.13 -13.72
CA GLY A 89 2.38 3.28 -14.49
C GLY A 89 0.96 3.85 -14.51
N ASP A 90 0.13 3.37 -15.41
CA ASP A 90 -1.27 3.76 -15.60
C ASP A 90 -2.26 2.78 -14.95
N THR A 91 -1.80 1.59 -14.57
CA THR A 91 -2.61 0.53 -14.00
C THR A 91 -2.16 0.23 -12.58
N ILE A 92 -3.05 0.45 -11.60
CA ILE A 92 -2.77 0.12 -10.20
C ILE A 92 -3.10 -1.35 -9.94
N LEU A 93 -2.12 -2.05 -9.38
CA LEU A 93 -2.28 -3.40 -8.88
C LEU A 93 -2.24 -3.41 -7.35
N VAL A 94 -3.10 -4.24 -6.76
CA VAL A 94 -3.03 -4.58 -5.34
C VAL A 94 -2.91 -6.11 -5.23
N ASN A 95 -1.83 -6.57 -4.62
CA ASN A 95 -1.51 -8.00 -4.53
C ASN A 95 -1.51 -8.70 -5.90
N GLY A 96 -1.03 -8.01 -6.95
CA GLY A 96 -0.93 -8.52 -8.31
C GLY A 96 -2.23 -8.51 -9.13
N LYS A 97 -3.33 -7.98 -8.61
CA LYS A 97 -4.60 -7.84 -9.32
C LYS A 97 -4.87 -6.38 -9.66
N SER A 98 -5.27 -6.10 -10.90
CA SER A 98 -5.64 -4.76 -11.36
C SER A 98 -6.97 -4.33 -10.74
N TRP A 99 -6.98 -3.19 -10.05
CA TRP A 99 -8.19 -2.58 -9.49
C TRP A 99 -9.10 -3.58 -8.74
N PRO A 100 -8.57 -4.40 -7.80
CA PRO A 100 -9.36 -5.42 -7.15
C PRO A 100 -10.37 -4.82 -6.18
N TYR A 101 -11.39 -5.59 -5.84
CA TYR A 101 -12.27 -5.32 -4.70
C TYR A 101 -12.05 -6.34 -3.59
N LEU A 102 -12.42 -5.96 -2.38
CA LEU A 102 -12.44 -6.81 -1.20
C LEU A 102 -13.82 -6.74 -0.56
N GLU A 103 -14.47 -7.88 -0.38
CA GLU A 103 -15.69 -7.97 0.42
C GLU A 103 -15.33 -7.91 1.90
N VAL A 104 -15.95 -6.97 2.62
CA VAL A 104 -15.70 -6.75 4.04
C VAL A 104 -17.00 -6.87 4.84
N GLU A 105 -16.91 -7.41 6.05
CA GLU A 105 -17.98 -7.40 7.02
C GLU A 105 -18.11 -6.02 7.70
N PRO A 106 -19.28 -5.64 8.26
CA PRO A 106 -19.44 -4.37 8.97
C PRO A 106 -18.72 -4.39 10.33
N ARG A 107 -17.42 -4.31 10.31
CA ARG A 107 -16.52 -4.35 11.47
C ARG A 107 -15.17 -3.71 11.18
N LYS A 108 -14.28 -3.71 12.16
CA LYS A 108 -12.90 -3.18 11.98
C LYS A 108 -12.04 -4.18 11.21
N TYR A 109 -11.26 -3.63 10.28
CA TYR A 109 -10.18 -4.30 9.56
C TYR A 109 -8.86 -3.57 9.76
N ARG A 110 -7.79 -4.34 9.79
CA ARG A 110 -6.42 -3.84 9.77
C ARG A 110 -5.84 -4.07 8.37
N PHE A 111 -5.30 -3.03 7.77
CA PHE A 111 -4.59 -3.14 6.50
C PHE A 111 -3.12 -2.82 6.70
N ARG A 112 -2.26 -3.74 6.27
CA ARG A 112 -0.83 -3.55 6.23
C ARG A 112 -0.43 -3.18 4.81
N VAL A 113 -0.27 -1.89 4.57
CA VAL A 113 -0.03 -1.30 3.25
C VAL A 113 1.47 -1.21 3.00
N VAL A 114 1.90 -1.66 1.83
CA VAL A 114 3.26 -1.49 1.30
C VAL A 114 3.17 -0.85 -0.07
N ASN A 115 3.92 0.21 -0.29
CA ASN A 115 4.11 0.77 -1.62
C ASN A 115 5.30 0.08 -2.30
N GLY A 116 5.02 -0.82 -3.23
CA GLY A 116 6.00 -1.52 -4.05
C GLY A 116 6.19 -0.92 -5.44
N SER A 117 5.78 0.33 -5.67
CA SER A 117 5.99 1.05 -6.93
C SER A 117 7.43 1.55 -7.07
N ASN A 118 7.86 1.78 -8.30
CA ASN A 118 9.20 2.28 -8.57
C ASN A 118 9.37 3.75 -8.16
N SER A 119 8.35 4.59 -8.41
CA SER A 119 8.46 6.04 -8.19
C SER A 119 7.19 6.68 -7.63
N ARG A 120 6.02 6.04 -7.75
CA ARG A 120 4.74 6.63 -7.39
C ARG A 120 4.52 6.67 -5.88
N PRO A 121 4.34 7.83 -5.23
CA PRO A 121 3.79 7.90 -3.88
C PRO A 121 2.27 7.74 -3.92
N TYR A 122 1.69 7.17 -2.87
CA TYR A 122 0.23 7.05 -2.69
C TYR A 122 -0.22 7.86 -1.48
N ARG A 123 -1.25 8.68 -1.66
CA ARG A 123 -1.97 9.29 -0.56
C ARG A 123 -3.26 8.50 -0.35
N LEU A 124 -3.38 7.85 0.80
CA LEU A 124 -4.52 6.99 1.11
C LEU A 124 -5.72 7.84 1.54
N ARG A 125 -6.86 7.57 0.91
CA ARG A 125 -8.16 8.13 1.25
C ARG A 125 -9.22 7.06 1.02
N LEU A 126 -10.21 6.99 1.90
CA LEU A 126 -11.35 6.08 1.76
C LEU A 126 -12.59 6.91 1.47
N VAL A 127 -13.23 6.67 0.34
CA VAL A 127 -14.36 7.46 -0.15
C VAL A 127 -15.56 6.54 -0.33
N PRO A 128 -16.65 6.73 0.46
CA PRO A 128 -17.90 6.05 0.18
C PRO A 128 -18.50 6.51 -1.15
N ASP A 129 -18.85 5.60 -2.04
CA ASP A 129 -19.40 5.96 -3.37
C ASP A 129 -20.74 6.72 -3.26
N ALA A 130 -21.53 6.42 -2.21
CA ALA A 130 -22.76 7.15 -1.91
C ALA A 130 -22.53 8.61 -1.45
N ALA A 131 -21.29 8.97 -1.09
CA ALA A 131 -20.95 10.30 -0.58
C ALA A 131 -19.53 10.72 -1.05
N PRO A 132 -19.33 10.98 -2.36
CA PRO A 132 -18.00 11.16 -2.97
C PRO A 132 -17.24 12.40 -2.46
N ASP A 133 -17.96 13.37 -1.92
CA ASP A 133 -17.36 14.58 -1.31
C ASP A 133 -16.93 14.38 0.16
N THR A 134 -17.06 13.16 0.67
CA THR A 134 -16.68 12.82 2.04
C THR A 134 -15.47 11.90 2.07
N SER A 135 -14.96 11.62 3.25
CA SER A 135 -13.93 10.63 3.49
C SER A 135 -14.27 9.83 4.74
N LEU A 136 -14.20 8.52 4.65
CA LEU A 136 -14.27 7.66 5.82
C LEU A 136 -12.97 7.84 6.63
N PRO A 137 -13.05 8.32 7.88
CA PRO A 137 -11.88 8.42 8.72
C PRO A 137 -11.37 7.03 9.12
N PHE A 138 -10.07 6.92 9.28
CA PHE A 138 -9.40 5.72 9.74
C PHE A 138 -8.26 6.07 10.69
N HIS A 139 -7.59 5.09 11.27
CA HIS A 139 -6.46 5.31 12.17
C HIS A 139 -5.19 4.69 11.60
N GLN A 140 -4.14 5.48 11.50
CA GLN A 140 -2.79 4.94 11.32
C GLN A 140 -2.26 4.47 12.67
N ILE A 141 -1.84 3.22 12.73
CA ILE A 141 -1.33 2.59 13.96
C ILE A 141 0.14 2.18 13.85
N GLY A 142 0.71 2.21 12.64
CA GLY A 142 2.11 1.84 12.42
C GLY A 142 2.70 2.44 11.15
N THR A 143 4.02 2.39 11.07
CA THR A 143 4.87 2.81 9.94
C THR A 143 5.93 1.75 9.65
N ASP A 144 7.00 2.12 8.96
CA ASP A 144 8.13 1.25 8.60
C ASP A 144 8.78 0.54 9.79
N GLY A 145 8.94 1.27 10.89
CA GLY A 145 9.65 0.79 12.07
C GLY A 145 8.79 -0.02 13.04
N GLY A 146 7.49 -0.10 12.84
CA GLY A 146 6.58 -0.79 13.74
C GLY A 146 5.37 0.03 14.14
N LEU A 147 4.80 -0.30 15.31
CA LEU A 147 3.63 0.38 15.84
C LEU A 147 3.98 1.79 16.35
N LEU A 148 3.03 2.71 16.22
CA LEU A 148 3.10 4.04 16.81
C LEU A 148 2.73 3.98 18.30
N ASP A 149 3.25 4.89 19.10
CA ASP A 149 2.89 5.02 20.52
C ASP A 149 1.38 5.26 20.73
N LYS A 150 0.73 5.91 19.76
CA LYS A 150 -0.71 6.18 19.76
C LYS A 150 -1.27 6.14 18.35
N PRO A 151 -2.51 5.64 18.18
CA PRO A 151 -3.22 5.75 16.91
C PRO A 151 -3.38 7.20 16.47
N VAL A 152 -3.11 7.49 15.21
CA VAL A 152 -3.29 8.81 14.60
C VAL A 152 -4.56 8.81 13.74
N PRO A 153 -5.57 9.61 14.04
CA PRO A 153 -6.77 9.72 13.21
C PRO A 153 -6.44 10.42 11.88
N VAL A 154 -6.90 9.85 10.78
CA VAL A 154 -6.61 10.28 9.42
C VAL A 154 -7.90 10.37 8.61
N GLY A 155 -7.88 11.15 7.55
CA GLY A 155 -8.97 11.20 6.57
C GLY A 155 -10.10 12.15 6.92
N LYS A 156 -9.95 13.02 7.94
CA LYS A 156 -10.92 14.07 8.21
C LYS A 156 -10.94 15.09 7.07
N LEU A 157 -12.13 15.43 6.60
CA LEU A 157 -12.36 16.57 5.71
C LEU A 157 -13.06 17.72 6.44
N VAL A 158 -12.76 18.95 6.05
CA VAL A 158 -13.49 20.16 6.42
C VAL A 158 -13.77 20.91 5.12
N ASP A 159 -15.03 21.16 4.85
CA ASP A 159 -15.50 21.80 3.61
C ASP A 159 -14.99 21.11 2.33
N GLY A 160 -14.90 19.76 2.35
CA GLY A 160 -14.40 18.95 1.23
C GLY A 160 -12.88 18.88 1.11
N GLU A 161 -12.14 19.67 1.87
CA GLU A 161 -10.68 19.69 1.85
C GLU A 161 -10.08 18.84 2.99
N PRO A 162 -8.95 18.17 2.74
CA PRO A 162 -8.26 17.41 3.77
C PRO A 162 -7.87 18.28 4.97
N ALA A 163 -8.32 17.89 6.15
CA ALA A 163 -8.01 18.57 7.41
C ALA A 163 -7.36 17.58 8.39
N GLY A 164 -6.19 17.94 8.90
CA GLY A 164 -5.42 17.10 9.83
C GLY A 164 -4.47 16.13 9.14
N PRO A 165 -4.00 15.10 9.87
CA PRO A 165 -3.04 14.14 9.37
C PRO A 165 -3.54 13.37 8.15
N GLN A 166 -2.61 13.08 7.22
CA GLN A 166 -2.83 12.27 6.04
C GLN A 166 -1.76 11.18 5.99
N VAL A 167 -2.11 10.04 5.43
CA VAL A 167 -1.15 8.96 5.18
C VAL A 167 -0.69 9.05 3.73
N THR A 168 0.57 9.41 3.55
CA THR A 168 1.27 9.29 2.27
C THR A 168 2.30 8.19 2.40
N VAL A 169 2.32 7.28 1.44
CA VAL A 169 3.22 6.12 1.42
C VAL A 169 4.10 6.26 0.18
N ALA A 170 5.35 6.67 0.36
CA ALA A 170 6.35 6.72 -0.71
C ALA A 170 6.83 5.31 -1.09
N PRO A 171 7.52 5.13 -2.23
CA PRO A 171 8.11 3.84 -2.58
C PRO A 171 8.92 3.23 -1.44
N ALA A 172 8.69 1.95 -1.17
CA ALA A 172 9.24 1.15 -0.08
C ALA A 172 8.68 1.46 1.33
N GLU A 173 7.94 2.52 1.53
CA GLU A 173 7.30 2.80 2.82
C GLU A 173 6.12 1.88 3.09
N ARG A 174 5.83 1.68 4.38
CA ARG A 174 4.70 0.94 4.89
C ARG A 174 3.82 1.83 5.75
N ALA A 175 2.54 1.51 5.72
CA ALA A 175 1.57 2.06 6.66
C ALA A 175 0.70 0.92 7.21
N ASP A 176 0.49 0.94 8.51
CA ASP A 176 -0.42 0.02 9.20
C ASP A 176 -1.63 0.84 9.64
N ILE A 177 -2.81 0.49 9.13
CA ILE A 177 -4.03 1.26 9.34
C ILE A 177 -5.18 0.38 9.81
N VAL A 178 -6.06 0.97 10.63
CA VAL A 178 -7.33 0.35 11.05
C VAL A 178 -8.49 1.17 10.52
N VAL A 179 -9.37 0.49 9.79
CA VAL A 179 -10.60 1.05 9.22
C VAL A 179 -11.80 0.41 9.90
N ASP A 180 -12.80 1.20 10.26
CA ASP A 180 -14.04 0.73 10.85
C ASP A 180 -15.20 0.81 9.85
N PHE A 181 -15.68 -0.36 9.42
CA PHE A 181 -16.81 -0.49 8.49
C PHE A 181 -18.14 -0.77 9.21
N SER A 182 -18.20 -0.71 10.54
CA SER A 182 -19.38 -1.11 11.32
C SER A 182 -20.65 -0.30 11.02
N ASN A 183 -20.51 0.88 10.44
CA ASN A 183 -21.64 1.76 10.08
C ASN A 183 -22.12 1.58 8.62
N PHE A 184 -21.57 0.63 7.89
CA PHE A 184 -21.95 0.35 6.50
C PHE A 184 -22.85 -0.88 6.39
N ALA A 185 -23.75 -0.86 5.40
CA ALA A 185 -24.66 -1.94 5.10
C ALA A 185 -24.13 -2.82 3.95
N PRO A 186 -24.61 -4.07 3.82
CA PRO A 186 -24.33 -4.89 2.65
C PRO A 186 -24.74 -4.18 1.36
N GLY A 187 -23.80 -4.07 0.41
CA GLY A 187 -23.98 -3.37 -0.87
C GLY A 187 -23.37 -1.96 -0.91
N ASP A 188 -22.98 -1.40 0.24
CA ASP A 188 -22.21 -0.15 0.25
C ASP A 188 -20.82 -0.38 -0.36
N VAL A 189 -20.36 0.58 -1.16
CA VAL A 189 -19.05 0.55 -1.82
C VAL A 189 -18.19 1.69 -1.30
N ILE A 190 -16.93 1.37 -0.97
CA ILE A 190 -15.94 2.34 -0.51
C ILE A 190 -14.70 2.18 -1.37
N THR A 191 -14.31 3.26 -2.05
CA THR A 191 -13.10 3.31 -2.86
C THR A 191 -11.91 3.81 -2.04
N MET A 192 -10.79 3.09 -2.10
CA MET A 192 -9.51 3.51 -1.55
C MET A 192 -8.65 4.13 -2.64
#